data_d1b141cacf9ffabc7d586a7c35989eda
#
_entry.id   d1b141cacf9ffabc7d586a7c35989eda
#
_cell.length_a   1.000
_cell.length_b   1.000
_cell.length_c   1.000
_cell.angle_alpha   90.00
_cell.angle_beta   90.00
_cell.angle_gamma   90.00
#
_symmetry.space_group_name_H-M   'P 1'
#
loop_
_entity.id
_entity.type
_entity.pdbx_description
1 polymer ?
#
loop_
_entity_poly.entity_id
_entity_poly.type
_entity_poly.pdbx_seq_one_letter_code
_entity_poly.pdbx_strand_id
1 'polypeptide(L)'
;TMTANLGSAIGPLASNYIYKAFGQTLFVIVIVGLYVFSALLTPIVLTHHVFIRNEKSSKENTSSIVKTITDSLKSPGTVLAILAVFVGSIMNGQLFAGMALEFHSLSDSPVIRGLFYSIDAISVIALQMPVSKLISRGMANGQNATSFIIKSLGIYGISFALFACGVSSYWWICIIALVVFSIAECIYAPLINIALVEAQPDKPLVDILNYRLI
;
A
#
# COMPACT_ATOMS: atom_id res chain seq x y z
N THR A 1 -3.79 -8.44 2.37
CA THR A 1 -4.28 -7.30 1.54
C THR A 1 -5.80 -7.14 1.61
N MET A 2 -6.61 -8.17 1.36
CA MET A 2 -8.08 -8.08 1.38
C MET A 2 -8.64 -7.54 2.71
N THR A 3 -8.10 -7.98 3.83
CA THR A 3 -8.49 -7.52 5.18
C THR A 3 -8.15 -6.04 5.41
N ALA A 4 -6.98 -5.60 4.91
CA ALA A 4 -6.59 -4.19 4.99
C ALA A 4 -7.53 -3.30 4.16
N ASN A 5 -7.89 -3.74 2.94
CA ASN A 5 -8.81 -3.00 2.08
C ASN A 5 -10.23 -2.94 2.68
N LEU A 6 -10.68 -4.02 3.33
CA LEU A 6 -11.95 -4.00 4.06
C LEU A 6 -11.91 -3.00 5.23
N GLY A 7 -10.79 -2.95 5.96
CA GLY A 7 -10.56 -1.95 7.00
C GLY A 7 -10.58 -0.52 6.44
N SER A 8 -9.93 -0.29 5.30
CA SER A 8 -9.93 1.01 4.62
C SER A 8 -11.30 1.42 4.09
N ALA A 9 -12.15 0.45 3.69
CA ALA A 9 -13.51 0.75 3.24
C ALA A 9 -14.44 1.18 4.39
N ILE A 10 -14.35 0.48 5.53
CA ILE A 10 -15.26 0.68 6.67
C ILE A 10 -14.72 1.73 7.64
N GLY A 11 -13.40 1.77 7.82
CA GLY A 11 -12.72 2.61 8.81
C GLY A 11 -13.11 4.08 8.76
N PRO A 12 -13.01 4.78 7.62
CA PRO A 12 -13.35 6.20 7.51
C PRO A 12 -14.81 6.49 7.85
N LEU A 13 -15.74 5.63 7.42
CA LEU A 13 -17.17 5.78 7.71
C LEU A 13 -17.46 5.56 9.19
N ALA A 14 -16.92 4.49 9.77
CA ALA A 14 -17.07 4.20 11.20
C ALA A 14 -16.44 5.31 12.05
N SER A 15 -15.27 5.79 11.69
CA SER A 15 -14.56 6.88 12.37
C SER A 15 -15.38 8.17 12.37
N ASN A 16 -15.92 8.54 11.20
CA ASN A 16 -16.77 9.73 11.08
C ASN A 16 -18.06 9.61 11.87
N TYR A 17 -18.67 8.42 11.88
CA TYR A 17 -19.88 8.19 12.68
C TYR A 17 -19.60 8.32 14.19
N ILE A 18 -18.54 7.66 14.67
CA ILE A 18 -18.16 7.72 16.10
C ILE A 18 -17.82 9.16 16.51
N TYR A 19 -17.03 9.87 15.69
CA TYR A 19 -16.67 11.25 15.96
C TYR A 19 -17.90 12.17 16.03
N LYS A 20 -18.84 12.03 15.09
CA LYS A 20 -20.05 12.85 15.04
C LYS A 20 -21.03 12.53 16.16
N ALA A 21 -21.19 11.26 16.52
CA ALA A 21 -22.16 10.82 17.52
C ALA A 21 -21.67 11.03 18.97
N PHE A 22 -20.38 10.88 19.22
CA PHE A 22 -19.81 10.79 20.57
C PHE A 22 -18.69 11.80 20.85
N GLY A 23 -18.30 12.59 19.85
CA GLY A 23 -17.28 13.62 19.98
C GLY A 23 -15.85 13.09 19.97
N GLN A 24 -14.90 14.05 20.01
CA GLN A 24 -13.47 13.78 19.85
C GLN A 24 -12.90 12.86 20.93
N THR A 25 -13.31 13.03 22.17
CA THR A 25 -12.74 12.28 23.31
C THR A 25 -13.01 10.80 23.18
N LEU A 26 -14.27 10.39 22.91
CA LEU A 26 -14.60 8.98 22.75
C LEU A 26 -13.95 8.40 21.48
N PHE A 27 -13.87 9.16 20.41
CA PHE A 27 -13.16 8.76 19.19
C PHE A 27 -11.69 8.40 19.47
N VAL A 28 -10.97 9.26 20.22
CA VAL A 28 -9.57 8.98 20.59
C VAL A 28 -9.48 7.74 21.49
N ILE A 29 -10.37 7.59 22.47
CA ILE A 29 -10.38 6.41 23.35
C ILE A 29 -10.59 5.12 22.55
N VAL A 30 -11.50 5.11 21.59
CA VAL A 30 -11.76 3.94 20.74
C VAL A 30 -10.51 3.59 19.90
N ILE A 31 -9.87 4.59 19.28
CA ILE A 31 -8.65 4.35 18.50
C ILE A 31 -7.52 3.80 19.38
N VAL A 32 -7.26 4.44 20.52
CA VAL A 32 -6.23 3.97 21.46
C VAL A 32 -6.57 2.55 21.94
N GLY A 33 -7.82 2.28 22.27
CA GLY A 33 -8.29 0.95 22.66
C GLY A 33 -8.02 -0.11 21.59
N LEU A 34 -8.28 0.19 20.31
CA LEU A 34 -8.01 -0.70 19.20
C LEU A 34 -6.49 -0.97 19.03
N TYR A 35 -5.65 0.06 19.18
CA TYR A 35 -4.20 -0.12 19.13
C TYR A 35 -3.68 -0.97 20.29
N VAL A 36 -4.14 -0.72 21.52
CA VAL A 36 -3.78 -1.51 22.71
C VAL A 36 -4.25 -2.96 22.54
N PHE A 37 -5.48 -3.16 22.08
CA PHE A 37 -6.02 -4.49 21.81
C PHE A 37 -5.18 -5.24 20.76
N SER A 38 -4.83 -4.59 19.66
CA SER A 38 -3.96 -5.16 18.63
C SER A 38 -2.56 -5.50 19.17
N ALA A 39 -1.98 -4.60 19.99
CA ALA A 39 -0.69 -4.84 20.62
C ALA A 39 -0.70 -6.03 21.59
N LEU A 40 -1.79 -6.24 22.31
CA LEU A 40 -1.96 -7.37 23.20
C LEU A 40 -2.24 -8.69 22.46
N LEU A 41 -2.97 -8.64 21.35
CA LEU A 41 -3.23 -9.82 20.53
C LEU A 41 -2.00 -10.30 19.76
N THR A 42 -1.15 -9.38 19.30
CA THR A 42 0.01 -9.71 18.47
C THR A 42 0.93 -10.77 19.11
N PRO A 43 1.38 -10.65 20.37
CA PRO A 43 2.21 -11.69 21.00
C PRO A 43 1.47 -13.00 21.18
N ILE A 44 0.16 -12.99 21.47
CA ILE A 44 -0.64 -14.21 21.65
C ILE A 44 -0.70 -15.00 20.34
N VAL A 45 -0.94 -14.33 19.24
CA VAL A 45 -1.01 -14.95 17.91
C VAL A 45 0.37 -15.39 17.43
N LEU A 46 1.41 -14.58 17.64
CA LEU A 46 2.77 -14.89 17.24
C LEU A 46 3.36 -16.06 18.05
N THR A 47 3.15 -16.13 19.37
CA THR A 47 3.66 -17.25 20.18
C THR A 47 3.01 -18.56 19.77
N HIS A 48 1.78 -18.58 19.30
CA HIS A 48 1.12 -19.81 18.83
C HIS A 48 1.66 -20.30 17.47
N HIS A 49 2.20 -19.41 16.63
CA HIS A 49 2.67 -19.73 15.27
C HIS A 49 4.21 -19.78 15.12
N VAL A 50 4.97 -19.14 15.99
CA VAL A 50 6.42 -18.96 15.85
C VAL A 50 7.24 -20.02 16.59
N PHE A 51 6.63 -20.83 17.47
CA PHE A 51 7.35 -21.89 18.20
C PHE A 51 7.88 -23.05 17.33
N ILE A 52 7.63 -23.03 16.01
CA ILE A 52 8.12 -24.05 15.06
C ILE A 52 9.34 -23.57 14.25
N ARG A 53 9.81 -22.34 14.42
CA ARG A 53 10.98 -21.86 13.67
C ARG A 53 12.19 -21.73 14.59
N ASN A 54 13.00 -22.82 14.59
CA ASN A 54 14.29 -22.90 15.28
C ASN A 54 15.12 -21.62 15.17
N GLU A 55 15.57 -21.13 16.34
CA GLU A 55 16.69 -20.23 16.53
C GLU A 55 17.97 -20.73 15.84
N LYS A 56 18.14 -20.35 14.59
CA LYS A 56 19.44 -20.12 13.97
C LYS A 56 19.40 -18.78 13.28
N SER A 57 19.01 -17.74 14.03
CA SER A 57 19.33 -16.38 13.64
C SER A 57 20.78 -16.13 14.05
N SER A 58 21.67 -16.25 13.09
CA SER A 58 23.06 -15.83 13.23
C SER A 58 23.06 -14.35 13.67
N LYS A 59 23.94 -14.04 14.61
CA LYS A 59 24.34 -12.67 14.91
C LYS A 59 25.00 -12.10 13.66
N GLU A 60 24.21 -11.62 12.69
CA GLU A 60 24.72 -10.92 11.54
C GLU A 60 25.21 -9.55 11.97
N ASN A 61 26.52 -9.35 11.82
CA ASN A 61 27.20 -8.09 12.06
C ASN A 61 26.59 -6.99 11.20
N THR A 62 26.31 -5.83 11.79
CA THR A 62 25.84 -4.60 11.12
C THR A 62 26.72 -4.22 9.91
N SER A 63 28.01 -4.57 9.93
CA SER A 63 28.93 -4.43 8.80
C SER A 63 28.55 -5.28 7.57
N SER A 64 27.90 -6.41 7.79
CA SER A 64 27.38 -7.26 6.70
C SER A 64 26.19 -6.61 5.98
N ILE A 65 25.30 -5.95 6.71
CA ILE A 65 24.11 -5.29 6.14
C ILE A 65 24.52 -4.14 5.23
N VAL A 66 25.41 -3.24 5.68
CA VAL A 66 25.89 -2.12 4.88
C VAL A 66 26.58 -2.59 3.60
N LYS A 67 27.43 -3.62 3.69
CA LYS A 67 28.08 -4.20 2.53
C LYS A 67 27.06 -4.79 1.56
N THR A 68 26.07 -5.50 2.07
CA THR A 68 24.99 -6.09 1.29
C THR A 68 24.17 -5.03 0.53
N ILE A 69 23.85 -3.91 1.19
CA ILE A 69 23.17 -2.77 0.55
C ILE A 69 24.03 -2.18 -0.56
N THR A 70 25.31 -1.91 -0.26
CA THR A 70 26.24 -1.30 -1.22
C THR A 70 26.43 -2.19 -2.47
N ASP A 71 26.54 -3.49 -2.28
CA ASP A 71 26.70 -4.43 -3.40
C ASP A 71 25.40 -4.57 -4.23
N SER A 72 24.24 -4.44 -3.59
CA SER A 72 22.94 -4.43 -4.28
C SER A 72 22.76 -3.19 -5.16
N LEU A 73 23.24 -2.04 -4.71
CA LEU A 73 23.18 -0.77 -5.46
C LEU A 73 24.10 -0.75 -6.69
N LYS A 74 24.99 -1.73 -6.86
CA LYS A 74 25.84 -1.86 -8.06
C LYS A 74 25.09 -2.42 -9.27
N SER A 75 23.96 -3.12 -9.04
CA SER A 75 23.14 -3.66 -10.14
C SER A 75 22.14 -2.61 -10.64
N PRO A 76 22.18 -2.21 -11.92
CA PRO A 76 21.21 -1.25 -12.47
C PRO A 76 19.75 -1.72 -12.35
N GLY A 77 19.51 -3.03 -12.49
CA GLY A 77 18.17 -3.61 -12.34
C GLY A 77 17.63 -3.49 -10.92
N THR A 78 18.48 -3.71 -9.92
CA THR A 78 18.13 -3.55 -8.51
C THR A 78 17.83 -2.09 -8.17
N VAL A 79 18.65 -1.16 -8.66
CA VAL A 79 18.41 0.28 -8.45
C VAL A 79 17.09 0.70 -9.09
N LEU A 80 16.79 0.25 -10.31
CA LEU A 80 15.52 0.54 -10.97
C LEU A 80 14.32 -0.02 -10.19
N ALA A 81 14.41 -1.24 -9.69
CA ALA A 81 13.35 -1.85 -8.89
C ALA A 81 13.12 -1.06 -7.58
N ILE A 82 14.17 -0.69 -6.87
CA ILE A 82 14.10 0.10 -5.63
C ILE A 82 13.47 1.47 -5.93
N LEU A 83 13.93 2.18 -6.97
CA LEU A 83 13.38 3.47 -7.36
C LEU A 83 11.91 3.37 -7.76
N ALA A 84 11.52 2.36 -8.52
CA ALA A 84 10.14 2.15 -8.91
C ALA A 84 9.25 1.88 -7.70
N VAL A 85 9.70 1.07 -6.75
CA VAL A 85 8.99 0.82 -5.49
C VAL A 85 8.91 2.09 -4.65
N PHE A 86 9.99 2.85 -4.52
CA PHE A 86 10.03 4.09 -3.76
C PHE A 86 9.05 5.14 -4.32
N VAL A 87 9.10 5.41 -5.62
CA VAL A 87 8.19 6.34 -6.29
C VAL A 87 6.74 5.87 -6.16
N GLY A 88 6.49 4.57 -6.36
CA GLY A 88 5.15 3.99 -6.19
C GLY A 88 4.62 4.14 -4.76
N SER A 89 5.47 4.00 -3.75
CA SER A 89 5.09 4.23 -2.34
C SER A 89 4.70 5.68 -2.08
N ILE A 90 5.44 6.64 -2.66
CA ILE A 90 5.08 8.06 -2.58
C ILE A 90 3.71 8.29 -3.25
N MET A 91 3.52 7.79 -4.46
CA MET A 91 2.25 7.96 -5.20
C MET A 91 1.08 7.32 -4.44
N ASN A 92 1.25 6.11 -3.93
CA ASN A 92 0.21 5.45 -3.14
C ASN A 92 -0.11 6.23 -1.85
N GLY A 93 0.90 6.79 -1.19
CA GLY A 93 0.74 7.62 0.00
C GLY A 93 -0.06 8.91 -0.24
N GLN A 94 -0.12 9.42 -1.49
CA GLN A 94 -0.86 10.64 -1.81
C GLN A 94 -2.38 10.49 -1.63
N LEU A 95 -2.93 9.27 -1.64
CA LEU A 95 -4.34 9.06 -1.31
C LEU A 95 -4.69 9.61 0.08
N PHE A 96 -3.80 9.41 1.04
CA PHE A 96 -4.00 9.81 2.44
C PHE A 96 -3.44 11.20 2.78
N ALA A 97 -2.63 11.79 1.90
CA ALA A 97 -2.06 13.11 2.09
C ALA A 97 -2.63 14.14 1.10
N GLY A 98 -2.15 14.16 -0.12
CA GLY A 98 -2.54 15.15 -1.13
C GLY A 98 -4.01 15.07 -1.51
N MET A 99 -4.52 13.88 -1.84
CA MET A 99 -5.93 13.71 -2.19
C MET A 99 -6.88 14.00 -1.02
N ALA A 100 -6.45 13.74 0.22
CA ALA A 100 -7.23 14.09 1.40
C ALA A 100 -7.51 15.59 1.52
N LEU A 101 -6.53 16.43 1.16
CA LEU A 101 -6.69 17.89 1.12
C LEU A 101 -7.68 18.30 0.03
N GLU A 102 -7.60 17.68 -1.14
CA GLU A 102 -8.51 17.94 -2.24
C GLU A 102 -9.95 17.49 -1.94
N PHE A 103 -10.13 16.37 -1.25
CA PHE A 103 -11.45 15.95 -0.77
C PHE A 103 -12.03 16.96 0.21
N HIS A 104 -11.19 17.63 0.98
CA HIS A 104 -11.64 18.71 1.87
C HIS A 104 -12.13 19.91 1.08
N SER A 105 -11.50 20.26 -0.05
CA SER A 105 -11.95 21.35 -0.91
C SER A 105 -13.27 21.06 -1.64
N LEU A 106 -13.53 19.76 -1.93
CA LEU A 106 -14.77 19.33 -2.61
C LEU A 106 -15.99 19.31 -1.68
N SER A 107 -15.80 19.07 -0.38
CA SER A 107 -16.90 19.02 0.57
C SER A 107 -16.44 19.21 2.02
N ASP A 108 -17.16 20.08 2.73
CA ASP A 108 -17.01 20.26 4.17
C ASP A 108 -17.55 19.09 4.97
N SER A 109 -18.37 18.23 4.35
CA SER A 109 -18.95 17.05 5.03
C SER A 109 -17.92 15.94 5.23
N PRO A 110 -17.59 15.56 6.49
CA PRO A 110 -16.70 14.43 6.76
C PRO A 110 -17.19 13.10 6.17
N VAL A 111 -18.51 12.94 6.09
CA VAL A 111 -19.12 11.72 5.53
C VAL A 111 -18.81 11.60 4.02
N ILE A 112 -18.95 12.69 3.27
CA ILE A 112 -18.67 12.70 1.83
C ILE A 112 -17.17 12.43 1.61
N ARG A 113 -16.29 13.04 2.39
CA ARG A 113 -14.86 12.75 2.33
C ARG A 113 -14.54 11.28 2.62
N GLY A 114 -15.21 10.70 3.62
CA GLY A 114 -15.07 9.27 3.93
C GLY A 114 -15.53 8.35 2.79
N LEU A 115 -16.55 8.76 2.03
CA LEU A 115 -17.04 8.00 0.88
C LEU A 115 -15.98 7.85 -0.22
N PHE A 116 -15.12 8.84 -0.46
CA PHE A 116 -14.04 8.72 -1.46
C PHE A 116 -13.08 7.57 -1.11
N TYR A 117 -12.69 7.44 0.15
CA TYR A 117 -11.85 6.32 0.60
C TYR A 117 -12.59 4.97 0.50
N SER A 118 -13.89 4.97 0.76
CA SER A 118 -14.71 3.76 0.62
C SER A 118 -14.85 3.35 -0.84
N ILE A 119 -15.00 4.30 -1.76
CA ILE A 119 -15.03 4.05 -3.22
C ILE A 119 -13.72 3.43 -3.68
N ASP A 120 -12.58 3.98 -3.25
CA ASP A 120 -11.27 3.41 -3.57
C ASP A 120 -11.17 1.97 -3.07
N ALA A 121 -11.41 1.72 -1.79
CA ALA A 121 -11.29 0.40 -1.20
C ALA A 121 -12.24 -0.64 -1.84
N ILE A 122 -13.49 -0.26 -2.17
CA ILE A 122 -14.45 -1.11 -2.88
C ILE A 122 -13.92 -1.41 -4.29
N SER A 123 -13.38 -0.39 -4.98
CA SER A 123 -12.80 -0.55 -6.31
C SER A 123 -11.62 -1.52 -6.29
N VAL A 124 -10.72 -1.40 -5.31
CA VAL A 124 -9.60 -2.34 -5.12
C VAL A 124 -10.12 -3.75 -4.91
N ILE A 125 -11.11 -3.97 -4.03
CA ILE A 125 -11.68 -5.31 -3.79
C ILE A 125 -12.27 -5.90 -5.08
N ALA A 126 -13.02 -5.11 -5.85
CA ALA A 126 -13.66 -5.54 -7.09
C ALA A 126 -12.63 -5.83 -8.20
N LEU A 127 -11.60 -5.00 -8.31
CA LEU A 127 -10.62 -5.06 -9.39
C LEU A 127 -9.45 -6.01 -9.09
N GLN A 128 -9.19 -6.35 -7.84
CA GLN A 128 -8.03 -7.16 -7.44
C GLN A 128 -7.96 -8.50 -8.17
N MET A 129 -9.07 -9.22 -8.28
CA MET A 129 -9.10 -10.53 -8.96
C MET A 129 -8.83 -10.45 -10.47
N PRO A 130 -9.53 -9.59 -11.26
CA PRO A 130 -9.25 -9.47 -12.68
C PRO A 130 -7.83 -8.94 -12.96
N VAL A 131 -7.36 -7.96 -12.18
CA VAL A 131 -6.00 -7.41 -12.34
C VAL A 131 -4.94 -8.46 -12.01
N SER A 132 -5.10 -9.22 -10.92
CA SER A 132 -4.17 -10.31 -10.57
C SER A 132 -4.09 -11.37 -11.66
N LYS A 133 -5.20 -11.71 -12.34
CA LYS A 133 -5.19 -12.64 -13.48
C LYS A 133 -4.39 -12.08 -14.67
N LEU A 134 -4.52 -10.78 -14.95
CA LEU A 134 -3.72 -10.13 -16.02
C LEU A 134 -2.24 -10.14 -15.69
N ILE A 135 -1.86 -9.81 -14.45
CA ILE A 135 -0.48 -9.87 -13.97
C ILE A 135 0.08 -11.28 -14.11
N SER A 136 -0.63 -12.29 -13.60
CA SER A 136 -0.19 -13.69 -13.65
C SER A 136 0.03 -14.17 -15.08
N ARG A 137 -0.83 -13.80 -16.02
CA ARG A 137 -0.66 -14.11 -17.45
C ARG A 137 0.56 -13.40 -18.05
N GLY A 138 0.77 -12.13 -17.71
CA GLY A 138 1.93 -11.38 -18.20
C GLY A 138 3.25 -11.95 -17.66
N MET A 139 3.29 -12.34 -16.39
CA MET A 139 4.46 -12.99 -15.78
C MET A 139 4.71 -14.37 -16.39
N ALA A 140 3.68 -15.16 -16.67
CA ALA A 140 3.81 -16.42 -17.39
C ALA A 140 4.36 -16.23 -18.81
N ASN A 141 4.15 -15.07 -19.43
CA ASN A 141 4.71 -14.69 -20.73
C ASN A 141 6.10 -14.03 -20.64
N GLY A 142 6.77 -14.12 -19.49
CA GLY A 142 8.15 -13.64 -19.30
C GLY A 142 8.26 -12.16 -18.91
N GLN A 143 7.18 -11.47 -18.59
CA GLN A 143 7.27 -10.12 -18.03
C GLN A 143 7.67 -10.18 -16.56
N ASN A 144 8.59 -9.32 -16.12
CA ASN A 144 9.01 -9.22 -14.72
C ASN A 144 8.12 -8.27 -13.92
N ALA A 145 8.13 -8.43 -12.59
CA ALA A 145 7.31 -7.62 -11.68
C ALA A 145 7.66 -6.12 -11.74
N THR A 146 8.93 -5.77 -11.91
CA THR A 146 9.40 -4.38 -12.05
C THR A 146 8.72 -3.69 -13.25
N SER A 147 8.55 -4.39 -14.38
CA SER A 147 7.85 -3.85 -15.56
C SER A 147 6.40 -3.51 -15.28
N PHE A 148 5.70 -4.33 -14.50
CA PHE A 148 4.33 -4.05 -14.07
C PHE A 148 4.26 -2.86 -13.11
N ILE A 149 5.21 -2.75 -12.17
CA ILE A 149 5.29 -1.60 -11.26
C ILE A 149 5.48 -0.31 -12.07
N ILE A 150 6.38 -0.28 -13.04
CA ILE A 150 6.59 0.90 -13.90
C ILE A 150 5.29 1.28 -14.65
N LYS A 151 4.57 0.29 -15.17
CA LYS A 151 3.26 0.54 -15.81
C LYS A 151 2.25 1.11 -14.80
N SER A 152 2.23 0.62 -13.57
CA SER A 152 1.34 1.16 -12.53
C SER A 152 1.67 2.61 -12.17
N LEU A 153 2.94 3.03 -12.20
CA LEU A 153 3.33 4.43 -12.02
C LEU A 153 2.71 5.33 -13.10
N GLY A 154 2.66 4.87 -14.35
CA GLY A 154 1.97 5.58 -15.44
C GLY A 154 0.46 5.72 -15.18
N ILE A 155 -0.19 4.67 -14.66
CA ILE A 155 -1.61 4.68 -14.32
C ILE A 155 -1.86 5.63 -13.14
N TYR A 156 -1.00 5.65 -12.11
CA TYR A 156 -1.06 6.65 -11.04
C TYR A 156 -0.95 8.08 -11.61
N GLY A 157 -0.02 8.31 -12.54
CA GLY A 157 0.13 9.61 -13.20
C GLY A 157 -1.15 10.06 -13.92
N ILE A 158 -1.82 9.15 -14.64
CA ILE A 158 -3.12 9.41 -15.28
C ILE A 158 -4.19 9.74 -14.23
N SER A 159 -4.24 8.99 -13.13
CA SER A 159 -5.18 9.24 -12.03
C SER A 159 -4.99 10.65 -11.45
N PHE A 160 -3.76 11.06 -11.16
CA PHE A 160 -3.47 12.39 -10.62
C PHE A 160 -3.81 13.50 -11.63
N ALA A 161 -3.55 13.29 -12.92
CA ALA A 161 -3.94 14.24 -13.95
C ALA A 161 -5.46 14.40 -14.02
N LEU A 162 -6.22 13.31 -13.97
CA LEU A 162 -7.68 13.34 -13.90
C LEU A 162 -8.16 14.05 -12.64
N PHE A 163 -7.52 13.79 -11.49
CA PHE A 163 -7.84 14.46 -10.23
C PHE A 163 -7.65 15.97 -10.35
N ALA A 164 -6.51 16.42 -10.86
CA ALA A 164 -6.22 17.84 -11.06
C ALA A 164 -7.24 18.51 -11.99
N CYS A 165 -7.74 17.81 -13.02
CA CYS A 165 -8.80 18.33 -13.89
C CYS A 165 -10.18 18.32 -13.21
N GLY A 166 -10.44 17.40 -12.30
CA GLY A 166 -11.77 17.19 -11.69
C GLY A 166 -12.08 18.12 -10.53
N VAL A 167 -11.08 18.47 -9.73
CA VAL A 167 -11.24 19.23 -8.48
C VAL A 167 -11.89 20.60 -8.71
N SER A 168 -11.59 21.24 -9.82
CA SER A 168 -12.10 22.58 -10.11
C SER A 168 -13.51 22.63 -10.75
N SER A 169 -14.04 21.49 -11.24
CA SER A 169 -15.21 21.55 -12.11
C SER A 169 -16.22 20.39 -11.94
N TYR A 170 -15.77 19.13 -11.73
CA TYR A 170 -16.68 17.98 -11.82
C TYR A 170 -16.31 16.87 -10.86
N TRP A 171 -17.01 16.71 -9.75
CA TRP A 171 -16.80 15.67 -8.74
C TRP A 171 -16.81 14.23 -9.29
N TRP A 172 -17.54 13.96 -10.37
CA TRP A 172 -17.57 12.63 -11.01
C TRP A 172 -16.24 12.26 -11.68
N ILE A 173 -15.44 13.25 -12.12
CA ILE A 173 -14.07 13.01 -12.62
C ILE A 173 -13.18 12.52 -11.49
N CYS A 174 -13.37 13.04 -10.28
CA CYS A 174 -12.64 12.56 -9.10
C CYS A 174 -12.96 11.09 -8.79
N ILE A 175 -14.21 10.65 -8.99
CA ILE A 175 -14.56 9.23 -8.84
C ILE A 175 -13.87 8.36 -9.90
N ILE A 176 -13.86 8.80 -11.15
CA ILE A 176 -13.13 8.09 -12.22
C ILE A 176 -11.64 8.04 -11.89
N ALA A 177 -11.06 9.14 -11.43
CA ALA A 177 -9.67 9.21 -11.01
C ALA A 177 -9.35 8.20 -9.90
N LEU A 178 -10.23 8.06 -8.90
CA LEU A 178 -10.09 7.06 -7.82
C LEU A 178 -10.14 5.62 -8.35
N VAL A 179 -11.06 5.31 -9.26
CA VAL A 179 -11.11 3.98 -9.88
C VAL A 179 -9.82 3.67 -10.65
N VAL A 180 -9.29 4.66 -11.39
CA VAL A 180 -7.99 4.53 -12.08
C VAL A 180 -6.86 4.36 -11.07
N PHE A 181 -6.88 5.09 -9.95
CA PHE A 181 -5.93 4.94 -8.85
C PHE A 181 -5.95 3.52 -8.29
N SER A 182 -7.15 2.99 -8.00
CA SER A 182 -7.35 1.63 -7.49
C SER A 182 -6.80 0.55 -8.44
N ILE A 183 -6.88 0.77 -9.77
CA ILE A 183 -6.24 -0.15 -10.75
C ILE A 183 -4.72 -0.16 -10.55
N ALA A 184 -4.11 1.03 -10.41
CA ALA A 184 -2.67 1.13 -10.18
C ALA A 184 -2.26 0.45 -8.87
N GLU A 185 -3.03 0.64 -7.79
CA GLU A 185 -2.81 0.00 -6.50
C GLU A 185 -2.92 -1.53 -6.58
N CYS A 186 -3.91 -2.06 -7.29
CA CYS A 186 -4.07 -3.50 -7.52
C CYS A 186 -2.87 -4.12 -8.24
N ILE A 187 -2.15 -3.36 -9.07
CA ILE A 187 -0.90 -3.80 -9.71
C ILE A 187 0.28 -3.64 -8.76
N TYR A 188 0.42 -2.47 -8.16
CA TYR A 188 1.57 -2.07 -7.38
C TYR A 188 1.74 -2.87 -6.07
N ALA A 189 0.70 -2.89 -5.24
CA ALA A 189 0.80 -3.42 -3.87
C ALA A 189 1.23 -4.90 -3.78
N PRO A 190 0.71 -5.84 -4.60
CA PRO A 190 1.13 -7.23 -4.53
C PRO A 190 2.51 -7.48 -5.10
N LEU A 191 3.00 -6.61 -5.99
CA LEU A 191 4.25 -6.83 -6.73
C LEU A 191 5.49 -6.25 -6.06
N ILE A 192 5.35 -5.40 -5.02
CA ILE A 192 6.48 -4.78 -4.33
C ILE A 192 7.52 -5.82 -3.90
N ASN A 193 7.08 -6.86 -3.18
CA ASN A 193 7.99 -7.88 -2.66
C ASN A 193 8.58 -8.74 -3.79
N ILE A 194 7.77 -9.06 -4.80
CA ILE A 194 8.19 -9.88 -5.93
C ILE A 194 9.27 -9.15 -6.74
N ALA A 195 9.08 -7.87 -7.02
CA ALA A 195 10.05 -7.06 -7.75
C ALA A 195 11.40 -6.96 -7.05
N LEU A 196 11.39 -6.80 -5.72
CA LEU A 196 12.62 -6.76 -4.94
C LEU A 196 13.33 -8.12 -4.92
N VAL A 197 12.59 -9.23 -4.87
CA VAL A 197 13.14 -10.60 -4.93
C VAL A 197 13.70 -10.88 -6.33
N GLU A 198 12.97 -10.58 -7.39
CA GLU A 198 13.44 -10.76 -8.78
C GLU A 198 14.69 -9.94 -9.09
N ALA A 199 14.83 -8.76 -8.47
CA ALA A 199 16.00 -7.91 -8.65
C ALA A 199 17.27 -8.48 -7.98
N GLN A 200 17.15 -9.45 -7.08
CA GLN A 200 18.26 -10.04 -6.31
C GLN A 200 18.10 -11.57 -6.17
N PRO A 201 18.17 -12.32 -7.28
CA PRO A 201 17.89 -13.76 -7.29
C PRO A 201 18.88 -14.57 -6.43
N ASP A 202 20.10 -14.06 -6.22
CA ASP A 202 21.16 -14.75 -5.48
C ASP A 202 21.11 -14.54 -3.97
N LYS A 203 20.14 -13.75 -3.47
CA LYS A 203 20.03 -13.45 -2.03
C LYS A 203 18.87 -14.19 -1.38
N PRO A 204 19.05 -14.61 -0.11
CA PRO A 204 17.97 -15.19 0.67
C PRO A 204 16.78 -14.20 0.78
N LEU A 205 15.57 -14.72 0.67
CA LEU A 205 14.33 -13.93 0.78
C LEU A 205 14.27 -13.05 2.04
N VAL A 206 14.83 -13.55 3.15
CA VAL A 206 14.85 -12.84 4.45
C VAL A 206 15.68 -11.55 4.35
N ASP A 207 16.83 -11.60 3.68
CA ASP A 207 17.70 -10.43 3.53
C ASP A 207 17.03 -9.36 2.67
N ILE A 208 16.31 -9.78 1.63
CA ILE A 208 15.58 -8.88 0.74
C ILE A 208 14.39 -8.21 1.46
N LEU A 209 13.69 -8.95 2.30
CA LEU A 209 12.57 -8.41 3.07
C LEU A 209 13.02 -7.44 4.18
N ASN A 210 14.24 -7.58 4.68
CA ASN A 210 14.81 -6.64 5.65
C ASN A 210 15.01 -5.24 5.08
N TYR A 211 15.20 -5.08 3.75
CA TYR A 211 15.24 -3.76 3.10
C TYR A 211 13.91 -2.99 3.16
N ARG A 212 12.81 -3.67 3.45
CA ARG A 212 11.49 -3.03 3.58
C ARG A 212 11.27 -2.40 4.96
N LEU A 213 12.11 -2.74 5.93
CA LEU A 213 12.01 -2.28 7.32
C LEU A 213 12.88 -1.04 7.61
N ILE A 214 13.67 -0.59 6.65
CA ILE A 214 14.45 0.64 6.68
C ILE A 214 13.76 1.71 5.84
#